data_5a198eb7486d106e2d597fc91e4dbe03
#
_entry.id   5a198eb7486d106e2d597fc91e4dbe03
#
_cell.length_a   1.000
_cell.length_b   1.000
_cell.length_c   1.000
_cell.angle_alpha   90.00
_cell.angle_beta   90.00
_cell.angle_gamma   90.00
#
_symmetry.space_group_name_H-M   'P 1'
#
loop_
_entity.id
_entity.type
_entity.pdbx_description
1 polymer ?
#
loop_
_entity_poly.entity_id
_entity_poly.type
_entity_poly.pdbx_seq_one_letter_code
_entity_poly.pdbx_strand_id
1 'polypeptide(L)'
;FAELWKKHPIVQSFGYTVVGFGSLSYPEFCRFAKEVDVLLAKEPQAKAMTPLHTINDQSIDAFRQWAEKWSATQDLNLRLPSDFLTRKKRKRTELTVVERTPVMDDDIFLVRLKPLKKIAFESGDLLGITPADGRERLYSIAKYREEIWLSVKLVAQGVVSNLLNDLPIGETLRAVIEPNPNFHFPKKAPQVVCIANGAGMAPFLGMIEENTDKKPLTLVWGCRREASLELYRPYIDPYIVEGKISTYWQAVSREGDKFYVQDIIHREGSFFANLLAEGGVVMICGSMAMLKAVKETLEEVCHFHLR
;
A
#
# COMPACT_ATOMS: atom_id res chain seq x y z
N PHE A 1 -14.63 17.47 -5.95
CA PHE A 1 -16.04 17.36 -6.33
C PHE A 1 -16.84 18.55 -5.81
N ALA A 2 -16.89 18.81 -4.50
CA ALA A 2 -17.66 19.91 -3.90
C ALA A 2 -17.30 21.31 -4.45
N GLU A 3 -16.02 21.57 -4.72
CA GLU A 3 -15.55 22.81 -5.30
C GLU A 3 -15.98 22.98 -6.77
N LEU A 4 -15.90 21.90 -7.56
CA LEU A 4 -16.38 21.91 -8.94
C LEU A 4 -17.89 22.05 -9.01
N TRP A 5 -18.60 21.40 -8.07
CA TRP A 5 -20.05 21.50 -7.96
C TRP A 5 -20.51 22.94 -7.74
N LYS A 6 -19.86 23.67 -6.84
CA LYS A 6 -20.16 25.09 -6.56
C LYS A 6 -19.89 26.02 -7.74
N LYS A 7 -18.94 25.67 -8.62
CA LYS A 7 -18.55 26.49 -9.79
C LYS A 7 -19.48 26.29 -10.99
N HIS A 8 -20.26 25.23 -11.01
CA HIS A 8 -21.15 24.89 -12.15
C HIS A 8 -22.59 24.70 -11.64
N PRO A 9 -23.39 25.77 -11.54
CA PRO A 9 -24.78 25.68 -11.08
C PRO A 9 -25.59 24.82 -12.02
N ILE A 10 -26.41 23.94 -11.46
CA ILE A 10 -27.27 23.03 -12.21
C ILE A 10 -28.55 23.78 -12.60
N VAL A 11 -28.86 23.77 -13.88
CA VAL A 11 -30.01 24.52 -14.45
C VAL A 11 -31.21 23.61 -14.65
N GLN A 12 -31.03 22.28 -14.71
CA GLN A 12 -32.11 21.32 -14.96
C GLN A 12 -32.29 20.35 -13.79
N SER A 13 -33.53 19.99 -13.52
CA SER A 13 -33.83 18.96 -12.53
C SER A 13 -33.36 17.59 -13.00
N PHE A 14 -32.78 16.81 -12.11
CA PHE A 14 -32.27 15.46 -12.40
C PHE A 14 -32.49 14.52 -11.21
N GLY A 15 -32.61 13.22 -11.53
CA GLY A 15 -32.58 12.16 -10.55
C GLY A 15 -31.18 11.64 -10.30
N TYR A 16 -30.87 11.27 -9.05
CA TYR A 16 -29.56 10.69 -8.73
C TYR A 16 -29.68 9.47 -7.81
N THR A 17 -28.68 8.64 -7.87
CA THR A 17 -28.45 7.53 -6.94
C THR A 17 -26.95 7.51 -6.59
N VAL A 18 -26.64 7.41 -5.30
CA VAL A 18 -25.26 7.33 -4.82
C VAL A 18 -24.95 5.91 -4.35
N VAL A 19 -23.88 5.33 -4.90
CA VAL A 19 -23.33 4.04 -4.46
C VAL A 19 -21.91 4.27 -3.96
N GLY A 20 -21.67 4.03 -2.69
CA GLY A 20 -20.36 4.20 -2.07
C GLY A 20 -19.61 2.89 -1.97
N PHE A 21 -18.39 2.84 -2.49
CA PHE A 21 -17.46 1.75 -2.24
C PHE A 21 -16.47 2.18 -1.16
N GLY A 22 -16.26 1.33 -0.16
CA GLY A 22 -15.34 1.58 0.93
C GLY A 22 -14.93 0.30 1.63
N SER A 23 -14.04 0.42 2.60
CA SER A 23 -13.70 -0.69 3.48
C SER A 23 -14.00 -0.35 4.93
N LEU A 24 -14.67 -1.24 5.62
CA LEU A 24 -14.91 -1.15 7.08
C LEU A 24 -13.61 -1.21 7.89
N SER A 25 -12.48 -1.51 7.24
CA SER A 25 -11.16 -1.43 7.87
C SER A 25 -10.68 0.01 8.10
N TYR A 26 -11.32 1.00 7.49
CA TYR A 26 -11.02 2.41 7.69
C TYR A 26 -12.05 3.05 8.63
N PRO A 27 -11.63 4.00 9.49
CA PRO A 27 -12.51 4.63 10.49
C PRO A 27 -13.76 5.30 9.89
N GLU A 28 -13.65 5.83 8.67
CA GLU A 28 -14.72 6.58 8.02
C GLU A 28 -15.24 5.84 6.77
N PHE A 29 -15.93 4.73 7.01
CA PHE A 29 -16.49 3.90 5.94
C PHE A 29 -17.38 4.71 4.98
N CYS A 30 -17.05 4.67 3.68
CA CYS A 30 -17.75 5.36 2.59
C CYS A 30 -17.94 6.87 2.81
N ARG A 31 -17.04 7.56 3.53
CA ARG A 31 -17.14 8.99 3.85
C ARG A 31 -17.42 9.84 2.63
N PHE A 32 -16.63 9.69 1.57
CA PHE A 32 -16.80 10.48 0.36
C PHE A 32 -18.21 10.34 -0.25
N ALA A 33 -18.73 9.12 -0.33
CA ALA A 33 -20.08 8.89 -0.85
C ALA A 33 -21.17 9.53 0.04
N LYS A 34 -21.00 9.48 1.35
CA LYS A 34 -21.89 10.16 2.31
C LYS A 34 -21.86 11.67 2.15
N GLU A 35 -20.67 12.25 1.98
CA GLU A 35 -20.51 13.70 1.74
C GLU A 35 -21.15 14.12 0.42
N VAL A 36 -21.00 13.30 -0.64
CA VAL A 36 -21.64 13.53 -1.94
C VAL A 36 -23.18 13.47 -1.83
N ASP A 37 -23.71 12.47 -1.14
CA ASP A 37 -25.16 12.31 -0.95
C ASP A 37 -25.75 13.49 -0.18
N VAL A 38 -25.10 13.93 0.90
CA VAL A 38 -25.50 15.13 1.67
C VAL A 38 -25.44 16.40 0.81
N LEU A 39 -24.46 16.52 -0.06
CA LEU A 39 -24.31 17.69 -0.95
C LEU A 39 -25.42 17.71 -2.00
N LEU A 40 -25.71 16.58 -2.63
CA LEU A 40 -26.77 16.45 -3.62
C LEU A 40 -28.15 16.66 -3.00
N ALA A 41 -28.38 16.19 -1.79
CA ALA A 41 -29.65 16.38 -1.08
C ALA A 41 -29.96 17.86 -0.76
N LYS A 42 -28.95 18.73 -0.77
CA LYS A 42 -29.14 20.19 -0.58
C LYS A 42 -29.48 20.95 -1.87
N GLU A 43 -29.34 20.29 -3.03
CA GLU A 43 -29.61 20.92 -4.31
C GLU A 43 -31.10 20.85 -4.65
N PRO A 44 -31.77 22.00 -4.86
CA PRO A 44 -33.21 22.01 -5.19
C PRO A 44 -33.56 21.27 -6.48
N GLN A 45 -32.61 21.18 -7.39
CA GLN A 45 -32.80 20.54 -8.71
C GLN A 45 -32.50 19.03 -8.67
N ALA A 46 -31.94 18.49 -7.58
CA ALA A 46 -31.55 17.10 -7.47
C ALA A 46 -32.59 16.30 -6.68
N LYS A 47 -33.04 15.18 -7.21
CA LYS A 47 -33.98 14.27 -6.55
C LYS A 47 -33.33 12.91 -6.35
N ALA A 48 -33.19 12.50 -5.09
CA ALA A 48 -32.73 11.15 -4.77
C ALA A 48 -33.75 10.11 -5.28
N MET A 49 -33.31 9.21 -6.14
CA MET A 49 -34.13 8.12 -6.67
C MET A 49 -34.16 6.93 -5.74
N THR A 50 -33.05 6.70 -5.01
CA THR A 50 -32.92 5.67 -3.96
C THR A 50 -32.07 6.21 -2.82
N PRO A 51 -32.19 5.66 -1.61
CA PRO A 51 -31.26 5.95 -0.52
C PRO A 51 -29.82 5.60 -0.89
N LEU A 52 -28.86 6.31 -0.29
CA LEU A 52 -27.43 5.97 -0.38
C LEU A 52 -27.21 4.48 -0.07
N HIS A 53 -26.55 3.78 -0.97
CA HIS A 53 -26.12 2.40 -0.75
C HIS A 53 -24.60 2.32 -0.58
N THR A 54 -24.14 1.51 0.38
CA THR A 54 -22.71 1.35 0.66
C THR A 54 -22.29 -0.10 0.50
N ILE A 55 -21.14 -0.31 -0.15
CA ILE A 55 -20.58 -1.63 -0.45
C ILE A 55 -19.22 -1.73 0.20
N ASN A 56 -19.06 -2.74 1.08
CA ASN A 56 -17.80 -3.02 1.74
C ASN A 56 -16.88 -3.84 0.83
N ASP A 57 -15.59 -3.46 0.83
CA ASP A 57 -14.48 -4.18 0.17
C ASP A 57 -14.75 -4.54 -1.31
N GLN A 58 -15.47 -3.65 -2.02
CA GLN A 58 -15.83 -3.84 -3.43
C GLN A 58 -16.54 -5.18 -3.69
N SER A 59 -17.35 -5.64 -2.75
CA SER A 59 -18.07 -6.91 -2.86
C SER A 59 -18.93 -6.97 -4.13
N ILE A 60 -18.55 -7.84 -5.07
CA ILE A 60 -19.27 -8.03 -6.33
C ILE A 60 -20.70 -8.53 -6.07
N ASP A 61 -20.88 -9.43 -5.09
CA ASP A 61 -22.19 -9.96 -4.76
C ASP A 61 -23.10 -8.89 -4.16
N ALA A 62 -22.58 -8.03 -3.28
CA ALA A 62 -23.34 -6.90 -2.74
C ALA A 62 -23.68 -5.88 -3.83
N PHE A 63 -22.76 -5.61 -4.76
CA PHE A 63 -23.02 -4.73 -5.89
C PHE A 63 -24.08 -5.32 -6.83
N ARG A 64 -24.02 -6.62 -7.12
CA ARG A 64 -25.03 -7.30 -7.93
C ARG A 64 -26.42 -7.20 -7.34
N GLN A 65 -26.55 -7.54 -6.05
CA GLN A 65 -27.83 -7.45 -5.34
C GLN A 65 -28.41 -6.04 -5.35
N TRP A 66 -27.56 -5.05 -5.17
CA TRP A 66 -27.96 -3.66 -5.28
C TRP A 66 -28.39 -3.32 -6.71
N ALA A 67 -27.57 -3.65 -7.73
CA ALA A 67 -27.84 -3.34 -9.13
C ALA A 67 -29.16 -3.98 -9.63
N GLU A 68 -29.43 -5.24 -9.25
CA GLU A 68 -30.68 -5.93 -9.56
C GLU A 68 -31.89 -5.22 -8.95
N LYS A 69 -31.82 -4.86 -7.65
CA LYS A 69 -32.88 -4.13 -6.96
C LYS A 69 -33.10 -2.74 -7.56
N TRP A 70 -32.01 -2.01 -7.79
CA TRP A 70 -32.06 -0.68 -8.38
C TRP A 70 -32.65 -0.70 -9.78
N SER A 71 -32.21 -1.62 -10.62
CA SER A 71 -32.69 -1.82 -11.99
C SER A 71 -34.20 -2.09 -12.02
N ALA A 72 -34.69 -2.96 -11.13
CA ALA A 72 -36.11 -3.26 -11.00
C ALA A 72 -36.96 -2.04 -10.57
N THR A 73 -36.42 -1.17 -9.71
CA THR A 73 -37.14 0.05 -9.26
C THR A 73 -37.19 1.15 -10.32
N GLN A 74 -36.28 1.10 -11.29
CA GLN A 74 -36.17 2.12 -12.36
C GLN A 74 -36.74 1.64 -13.69
N ASP A 75 -37.32 0.46 -13.75
CA ASP A 75 -37.78 -0.20 -15.00
C ASP A 75 -36.68 -0.28 -16.05
N LEU A 76 -35.45 -0.50 -15.60
CA LEU A 76 -34.27 -0.62 -16.44
C LEU A 76 -33.83 -2.09 -16.53
N ASN A 77 -33.44 -2.55 -17.70
CA ASN A 77 -32.86 -3.87 -17.86
C ASN A 77 -31.32 -3.80 -17.79
N LEU A 78 -30.79 -3.57 -16.59
CA LEU A 78 -29.35 -3.52 -16.36
C LEU A 78 -28.79 -4.94 -16.39
N ARG A 79 -28.12 -5.30 -17.48
CA ARG A 79 -27.38 -6.58 -17.57
C ARG A 79 -25.91 -6.32 -17.27
N LEU A 80 -25.47 -6.82 -16.14
CA LEU A 80 -24.04 -6.84 -15.84
C LEU A 80 -23.35 -7.87 -16.77
N PRO A 81 -22.21 -7.53 -17.40
CA PRO A 81 -21.44 -8.49 -18.18
C PRO A 81 -21.14 -9.76 -17.39
N SER A 82 -21.20 -10.92 -18.03
CA SER A 82 -20.96 -12.21 -17.35
C SER A 82 -19.56 -12.33 -16.76
N ASP A 83 -18.58 -11.70 -17.38
CA ASP A 83 -17.19 -11.62 -16.92
C ASP A 83 -16.99 -10.64 -15.77
N PHE A 84 -17.83 -9.61 -15.62
CA PHE A 84 -17.86 -8.75 -14.45
C PHE A 84 -18.14 -9.53 -13.15
N LEU A 85 -18.83 -10.63 -13.26
CA LEU A 85 -19.26 -11.47 -12.12
C LEU A 85 -18.29 -12.63 -11.83
N THR A 86 -17.37 -12.90 -12.74
CA THR A 86 -16.35 -13.92 -12.54
C THR A 86 -15.10 -13.27 -11.93
N ARG A 87 -15.07 -13.12 -10.60
CA ARG A 87 -13.76 -13.07 -9.95
C ARG A 87 -12.98 -14.29 -10.43
N LYS A 88 -11.96 -14.12 -11.28
CA LYS A 88 -11.01 -15.21 -11.54
C LYS A 88 -10.64 -15.76 -10.18
N LYS A 89 -10.92 -17.05 -9.94
CA LYS A 89 -10.55 -17.70 -8.68
C LYS A 89 -9.06 -17.49 -8.50
N ARG A 90 -8.69 -16.56 -7.61
CA ARG A 90 -7.28 -16.28 -7.35
C ARG A 90 -6.66 -17.54 -6.77
N LYS A 91 -5.56 -17.98 -7.38
CA LYS A 91 -4.89 -19.22 -6.99
C LYS A 91 -4.28 -19.02 -5.60
N ARG A 92 -4.81 -19.75 -4.63
CA ARG A 92 -4.19 -19.80 -3.29
C ARG A 92 -2.93 -20.65 -3.35
N THR A 93 -1.88 -20.18 -2.71
CA THR A 93 -0.63 -20.90 -2.52
C THR A 93 -0.46 -21.25 -1.05
N GLU A 94 0.18 -22.39 -0.80
CA GLU A 94 0.56 -22.80 0.56
C GLU A 94 1.99 -22.39 0.83
N LEU A 95 2.18 -21.72 1.94
CA LEU A 95 3.45 -21.14 2.37
C LEU A 95 3.78 -21.67 3.75
N THR A 96 4.99 -22.20 3.92
CA THR A 96 5.50 -22.66 5.22
C THR A 96 6.27 -21.53 5.90
N VAL A 97 6.03 -21.30 7.18
CA VAL A 97 6.84 -20.40 8.01
C VAL A 97 8.21 -21.05 8.25
N VAL A 98 9.26 -20.48 7.70
CA VAL A 98 10.63 -21.00 7.86
C VAL A 98 11.41 -20.29 8.93
N GLU A 99 11.11 -19.03 9.18
CA GLU A 99 11.75 -18.24 10.21
C GLU A 99 10.87 -17.05 10.63
N ARG A 100 11.01 -16.63 11.86
CA ARG A 100 10.42 -15.41 12.39
C ARG A 100 11.35 -14.79 13.43
N THR A 101 11.58 -13.48 13.33
CA THR A 101 12.29 -12.75 14.37
C THR A 101 11.39 -12.51 15.59
N PRO A 102 11.95 -12.25 16.77
CA PRO A 102 11.19 -11.64 17.86
C PRO A 102 10.56 -10.32 17.41
N VAL A 103 9.48 -9.93 18.08
CA VAL A 103 8.91 -8.58 17.92
C VAL A 103 9.91 -7.59 18.52
N MET A 104 10.38 -6.68 17.69
CA MET A 104 11.36 -5.67 18.06
C MET A 104 10.66 -4.34 18.41
N ASP A 105 11.46 -3.32 18.66
CA ASP A 105 10.96 -1.96 18.83
C ASP A 105 10.07 -1.54 17.65
N ASP A 106 9.15 -0.62 17.88
CA ASP A 106 8.09 -0.23 16.95
C ASP A 106 7.04 -1.34 16.66
N ASP A 107 7.02 -2.42 17.46
CA ASP A 107 6.13 -3.58 17.29
C ASP A 107 6.30 -4.28 15.95
N ILE A 108 7.50 -4.35 15.40
CA ILE A 108 7.78 -4.92 14.08
C ILE A 108 8.57 -6.22 14.23
N PHE A 109 8.25 -7.19 13.37
CA PHE A 109 8.98 -8.44 13.22
C PHE A 109 9.04 -8.85 11.75
N LEU A 110 10.04 -9.67 11.40
CA LEU A 110 10.18 -10.27 10.09
C LEU A 110 9.64 -11.69 10.09
N VAL A 111 8.98 -12.08 9.01
CA VAL A 111 8.54 -13.47 8.75
C VAL A 111 9.06 -13.90 7.41
N ARG A 112 9.70 -15.08 7.39
CA ARG A 112 10.15 -15.74 6.16
C ARG A 112 9.22 -16.90 5.86
N LEU A 113 8.69 -16.90 4.64
CA LEU A 113 7.72 -17.88 4.15
C LEU A 113 8.29 -18.57 2.92
N LYS A 114 8.23 -19.90 2.89
CA LYS A 114 8.65 -20.69 1.73
C LYS A 114 7.46 -21.29 1.03
N PRO A 115 7.26 -21.06 -0.26
CA PRO A 115 6.22 -21.70 -1.03
C PRO A 115 6.46 -23.22 -1.11
N LEU A 116 5.41 -24.03 -0.88
CA LEU A 116 5.50 -25.49 -1.03
C LEU A 116 5.69 -25.93 -2.48
N LYS A 117 5.27 -25.11 -3.42
CA LYS A 117 5.45 -25.34 -4.87
C LYS A 117 6.09 -24.12 -5.49
N LYS A 118 6.90 -24.35 -6.52
CA LYS A 118 7.51 -23.23 -7.26
C LYS A 118 6.42 -22.32 -7.83
N ILE A 119 6.52 -21.04 -7.52
CA ILE A 119 5.62 -19.98 -7.96
C ILE A 119 6.44 -18.79 -8.45
N ALA A 120 5.89 -18.05 -9.40
CA ALA A 120 6.48 -16.78 -9.84
C ALA A 120 5.96 -15.65 -8.95
N PHE A 121 6.86 -14.82 -8.47
CA PHE A 121 6.58 -13.57 -7.74
C PHE A 121 7.80 -12.67 -7.78
N GLU A 122 7.60 -11.39 -7.57
CA GLU A 122 8.66 -10.39 -7.52
C GLU A 122 8.55 -9.53 -6.26
N SER A 123 9.66 -8.88 -5.88
CA SER A 123 9.65 -7.91 -4.79
C SER A 123 8.72 -6.75 -5.14
N GLY A 124 7.82 -6.40 -4.21
CA GLY A 124 6.79 -5.40 -4.43
C GLY A 124 5.42 -5.97 -4.80
N ASP A 125 5.31 -7.25 -5.12
CA ASP A 125 4.01 -7.94 -5.18
C ASP A 125 3.33 -7.94 -3.80
N LEU A 126 2.06 -8.27 -3.77
CA LEU A 126 1.28 -8.30 -2.54
C LEU A 126 0.93 -9.73 -2.14
N LEU A 127 1.05 -10.03 -0.86
CA LEU A 127 0.55 -11.26 -0.26
C LEU A 127 -0.78 -10.99 0.42
N GLY A 128 -1.86 -11.53 -0.13
CA GLY A 128 -3.20 -11.48 0.43
C GLY A 128 -3.47 -12.65 1.37
N ILE A 129 -3.66 -12.36 2.65
CA ILE A 129 -3.99 -13.35 3.68
C ILE A 129 -5.42 -13.10 4.15
N THR A 130 -6.25 -14.14 4.03
CA THR A 130 -7.66 -14.10 4.44
C THR A 130 -7.83 -15.00 5.67
N PRO A 131 -7.93 -14.45 6.88
CA PRO A 131 -8.17 -15.20 8.11
C PRO A 131 -9.65 -15.59 8.24
N ALA A 132 -10.02 -16.16 9.41
CA ALA A 132 -11.38 -16.65 9.67
C ALA A 132 -12.46 -15.55 9.63
N ASP A 133 -12.09 -14.27 9.83
CA ASP A 133 -13.02 -13.13 9.73
C ASP A 133 -13.43 -12.80 8.28
N GLY A 134 -12.87 -13.52 7.29
CA GLY A 134 -13.16 -13.36 5.86
C GLY A 134 -12.59 -12.09 5.22
N ARG A 135 -11.91 -11.22 5.97
CA ARG A 135 -11.31 -9.98 5.45
C ARG A 135 -9.87 -10.23 5.06
N GLU A 136 -9.55 -9.99 3.82
CA GLU A 136 -8.19 -10.10 3.31
C GLU A 136 -7.33 -8.91 3.78
N ARG A 137 -6.09 -9.19 4.17
CA ARG A 137 -5.06 -8.18 4.43
C ARG A 137 -3.92 -8.37 3.47
N LEU A 138 -3.47 -7.26 2.88
CA LEU A 138 -2.40 -7.24 1.89
C LEU A 138 -1.10 -6.79 2.54
N TYR A 139 -0.03 -7.50 2.23
CA TYR A 139 1.33 -7.19 2.66
C TYR A 139 2.23 -7.09 1.45
N SER A 140 2.99 -6.02 1.33
CA SER A 140 4.05 -5.93 0.32
C SER A 140 5.16 -6.92 0.66
N ILE A 141 5.60 -7.69 -0.32
CA ILE A 141 6.57 -8.77 -0.13
C ILE A 141 7.95 -8.41 -0.67
N ALA A 142 8.98 -8.99 -0.02
CA ALA A 142 10.28 -9.13 -0.64
C ALA A 142 10.44 -10.54 -1.20
N LYS A 143 11.11 -10.63 -2.33
CA LYS A 143 11.64 -11.88 -2.85
C LYS A 143 13.09 -12.00 -2.45
N TYR A 144 13.40 -12.99 -1.67
CA TYR A 144 14.77 -13.31 -1.32
C TYR A 144 15.04 -14.77 -1.70
N ARG A 145 15.78 -15.00 -2.78
CA ARG A 145 15.91 -16.31 -3.40
C ARG A 145 14.56 -16.89 -3.78
N GLU A 146 14.14 -17.99 -3.13
CA GLU A 146 12.82 -18.62 -3.35
C GLU A 146 11.84 -18.36 -2.20
N GLU A 147 12.18 -17.48 -1.29
CA GLU A 147 11.38 -17.14 -0.10
C GLU A 147 10.68 -15.81 -0.25
N ILE A 148 9.53 -15.71 0.39
CA ILE A 148 8.77 -14.48 0.58
C ILE A 148 9.09 -13.95 1.96
N TRP A 149 9.55 -12.70 2.03
CA TRP A 149 9.79 -12.05 3.31
C TRP A 149 8.75 -10.97 3.54
N LEU A 150 8.23 -10.94 4.75
CA LEU A 150 7.30 -9.92 5.22
C LEU A 150 7.94 -9.17 6.38
N SER A 151 7.76 -7.86 6.39
CA SER A 151 7.90 -7.06 7.60
C SER A 151 6.51 -6.74 8.12
N VAL A 152 6.23 -7.13 9.34
CA VAL A 152 4.88 -7.09 9.90
C VAL A 152 4.87 -6.22 11.15
N LYS A 153 3.97 -5.23 11.17
CA LYS A 153 3.69 -4.51 12.40
C LYS A 153 2.65 -5.29 13.21
N LEU A 154 3.01 -5.68 14.43
CA LEU A 154 2.08 -6.28 15.38
C LEU A 154 1.08 -5.22 15.83
N VAL A 155 -0.19 -5.51 15.67
CA VAL A 155 -1.29 -4.65 16.13
C VAL A 155 -2.10 -5.44 17.15
N ALA A 156 -2.32 -4.88 18.34
CA ALA A 156 -2.93 -5.59 19.47
C ALA A 156 -4.24 -6.33 19.12
N GLN A 157 -5.07 -5.75 18.25
CA GLN A 157 -6.33 -6.37 17.78
C GLN A 157 -6.26 -6.78 16.29
N GLY A 158 -5.06 -6.83 15.71
CA GLY A 158 -4.85 -7.17 14.30
C GLY A 158 -4.91 -8.67 14.08
N VAL A 159 -5.95 -9.17 13.42
CA VAL A 159 -6.16 -10.62 13.23
C VAL A 159 -4.99 -11.29 12.49
N VAL A 160 -4.53 -10.70 11.37
CA VAL A 160 -3.46 -11.32 10.56
C VAL A 160 -2.08 -11.08 11.17
N SER A 161 -1.81 -9.92 11.77
CA SER A 161 -0.51 -9.69 12.41
C SER A 161 -0.28 -10.62 13.60
N ASN A 162 -1.32 -10.89 14.41
CA ASN A 162 -1.24 -11.88 15.50
C ASN A 162 -1.14 -13.30 14.94
N LEU A 163 -1.93 -13.66 13.90
CA LEU A 163 -1.79 -14.96 13.24
C LEU A 163 -0.34 -15.20 12.78
N LEU A 164 0.28 -14.22 12.10
CA LEU A 164 1.66 -14.34 11.63
C LEU A 164 2.68 -14.38 12.78
N ASN A 165 2.38 -13.72 13.91
CA ASN A 165 3.21 -13.76 15.10
C ASN A 165 3.12 -15.11 15.82
N ASP A 166 1.96 -15.74 15.85
CA ASP A 166 1.69 -16.92 16.67
C ASP A 166 1.86 -18.24 15.89
N LEU A 167 1.79 -18.20 14.55
CA LEU A 167 1.89 -19.40 13.72
C LEU A 167 3.27 -20.06 13.90
N PRO A 168 3.35 -21.33 14.34
CA PRO A 168 4.63 -21.99 14.61
C PRO A 168 5.52 -22.10 13.36
N ILE A 169 6.84 -22.11 13.58
CA ILE A 169 7.80 -22.43 12.49
C ILE A 169 7.53 -23.87 12.03
N GLY A 170 7.50 -24.09 10.71
CA GLY A 170 7.13 -25.34 10.08
C GLY A 170 5.65 -25.46 9.69
N GLU A 171 4.78 -24.66 10.30
CA GLU A 171 3.36 -24.64 9.95
C GLU A 171 3.11 -23.88 8.65
N THR A 172 1.96 -24.19 8.02
CA THR A 172 1.59 -23.63 6.72
C THR A 172 0.43 -22.66 6.83
N LEU A 173 0.45 -21.63 5.99
CA LEU A 173 -0.68 -20.75 5.75
C LEU A 173 -1.06 -20.74 4.27
N ARG A 174 -2.33 -20.43 3.98
CA ARG A 174 -2.82 -20.23 2.62
C ARG A 174 -2.99 -18.76 2.33
N ALA A 175 -2.35 -18.31 1.26
CA ALA A 175 -2.38 -16.92 0.83
C ALA A 175 -2.52 -16.82 -0.69
N VAL A 176 -2.78 -15.62 -1.17
CA VAL A 176 -2.84 -15.28 -2.59
C VAL A 176 -1.70 -14.32 -2.89
N ILE A 177 -0.94 -14.57 -3.95
CA ILE A 177 0.01 -13.56 -4.46
C ILE A 177 -0.69 -12.75 -5.54
N GLU A 178 -0.69 -11.45 -5.36
CA GLU A 178 -1.20 -10.48 -6.31
C GLU A 178 -0.05 -9.74 -6.97
N PRO A 179 0.14 -9.85 -8.28
CA PRO A 179 1.14 -9.09 -9.00
C PRO A 179 0.90 -7.58 -8.85
N ASN A 180 1.97 -6.84 -8.57
CA ASN A 180 1.94 -5.38 -8.46
C ASN A 180 3.05 -4.76 -9.32
N PRO A 181 2.96 -4.87 -10.67
CA PRO A 181 4.04 -4.51 -11.59
C PRO A 181 4.43 -3.03 -11.51
N ASN A 182 3.55 -2.17 -11.02
CA ASN A 182 3.85 -0.75 -10.83
C ASN A 182 4.77 -0.48 -9.62
N PHE A 183 5.02 -1.51 -8.80
CA PHE A 183 5.89 -1.42 -7.63
C PHE A 183 7.02 -2.46 -7.65
N HIS A 184 7.44 -2.91 -8.82
CA HIS A 184 8.64 -3.73 -8.99
C HIS A 184 9.89 -2.85 -9.10
N PHE A 185 11.07 -3.45 -8.87
CA PHE A 185 12.34 -2.73 -8.99
C PHE A 185 12.50 -2.11 -10.39
N PRO A 186 12.73 -0.79 -10.52
CA PRO A 186 12.73 -0.09 -11.80
C PRO A 186 14.06 -0.30 -12.56
N LYS A 187 14.23 -1.47 -13.17
CA LYS A 187 15.46 -1.90 -13.85
C LYS A 187 15.97 -0.91 -14.90
N LYS A 188 15.09 -0.08 -15.49
CA LYS A 188 15.47 0.89 -16.53
C LYS A 188 15.86 2.26 -15.98
N ALA A 189 15.56 2.56 -14.72
CA ALA A 189 15.89 3.84 -14.12
C ALA A 189 17.42 4.00 -13.99
N PRO A 190 17.97 5.18 -14.24
CA PRO A 190 19.40 5.43 -14.05
C PRO A 190 19.79 5.40 -12.57
N GLN A 191 18.91 5.84 -11.70
CA GLN A 191 19.09 5.89 -10.26
C GLN A 191 17.76 5.62 -9.54
N VAL A 192 17.81 5.00 -8.36
CA VAL A 192 16.64 4.65 -7.57
C VAL A 192 16.77 5.17 -6.14
N VAL A 193 15.68 5.75 -5.62
CA VAL A 193 15.55 6.04 -4.19
C VAL A 193 14.42 5.20 -3.62
N CYS A 194 14.72 4.41 -2.59
CA CYS A 194 13.75 3.64 -1.84
C CYS A 194 13.48 4.34 -0.51
N ILE A 195 12.25 4.79 -0.30
CA ILE A 195 11.82 5.48 0.92
C ILE A 195 10.85 4.60 1.69
N ALA A 196 11.23 4.23 2.93
CA ALA A 196 10.40 3.39 3.79
C ALA A 196 10.19 4.00 5.18
N ASN A 197 9.09 3.64 5.83
CA ASN A 197 8.99 3.76 7.29
C ASN A 197 8.39 2.49 7.91
N GLY A 198 8.84 2.19 9.11
CA GLY A 198 8.36 1.05 9.88
C GLY A 198 8.42 -0.26 9.08
N ALA A 199 7.30 -0.98 8.99
CA ALA A 199 7.20 -2.24 8.25
C ALA A 199 7.27 -2.11 6.72
N GLY A 200 7.33 -0.90 6.17
CA GLY A 200 7.45 -0.67 4.72
C GLY A 200 8.81 -1.09 4.12
N MET A 201 9.75 -1.53 4.93
CA MET A 201 11.08 -1.96 4.48
C MET A 201 11.06 -3.25 3.66
N ALA A 202 10.11 -4.16 3.91
CA ALA A 202 10.14 -5.50 3.32
C ALA A 202 10.40 -5.52 1.80
N PRO A 203 9.61 -4.89 0.93
CA PRO A 203 9.82 -5.00 -0.51
C PRO A 203 11.19 -4.49 -0.95
N PHE A 204 11.74 -3.50 -0.25
CA PHE A 204 13.04 -2.93 -0.59
C PHE A 204 14.21 -3.87 -0.26
N LEU A 205 14.12 -4.72 0.77
CA LEU A 205 15.15 -5.74 1.02
C LEU A 205 15.34 -6.64 -0.20
N GLY A 206 14.26 -7.10 -0.82
CA GLY A 206 14.31 -7.92 -2.01
C GLY A 206 14.74 -7.13 -3.25
N MET A 207 14.28 -5.88 -3.40
CA MET A 207 14.68 -5.02 -4.52
C MET A 207 16.18 -4.67 -4.49
N ILE A 208 16.74 -4.46 -3.29
CA ILE A 208 18.17 -4.24 -3.11
C ILE A 208 18.97 -5.51 -3.49
N GLU A 209 18.45 -6.70 -3.12
CA GLU A 209 19.07 -7.97 -3.57
C GLU A 209 19.06 -8.09 -5.10
N GLU A 210 17.98 -7.64 -5.74
CA GLU A 210 17.86 -7.62 -7.21
C GLU A 210 18.76 -6.59 -7.91
N ASN A 211 19.34 -5.62 -7.17
CA ASN A 211 20.26 -4.61 -7.71
C ASN A 211 21.64 -5.21 -7.98
N THR A 212 21.71 -6.22 -8.85
CA THR A 212 22.96 -6.91 -9.22
C THR A 212 23.91 -6.04 -10.02
N ASP A 213 23.38 -5.13 -10.82
CA ASP A 213 24.15 -4.19 -11.64
C ASP A 213 24.71 -3.02 -10.82
N LYS A 214 24.44 -3.00 -9.51
CA LYS A 214 24.88 -1.96 -8.58
C LYS A 214 24.54 -0.55 -9.06
N LYS A 215 23.32 -0.38 -9.56
CA LYS A 215 22.79 0.95 -9.90
C LYS A 215 22.85 1.85 -8.67
N PRO A 216 23.10 3.15 -8.83
CA PRO A 216 23.01 4.08 -7.72
C PRO A 216 21.65 3.95 -7.03
N LEU A 217 21.65 3.44 -5.80
CA LEU A 217 20.49 3.24 -4.99
C LEU A 217 20.68 3.94 -3.64
N THR A 218 19.77 4.86 -3.36
CA THR A 218 19.68 5.51 -2.05
C THR A 218 18.54 4.89 -1.26
N LEU A 219 18.83 4.43 -0.05
CA LEU A 219 17.84 3.95 0.88
C LEU A 219 17.58 5.02 1.95
N VAL A 220 16.33 5.44 2.08
CA VAL A 220 15.88 6.36 3.12
C VAL A 220 14.92 5.60 4.03
N TRP A 221 15.26 5.50 5.31
CA TRP A 221 14.40 4.78 6.25
C TRP A 221 14.05 5.59 7.47
N GLY A 222 12.73 5.66 7.75
CA GLY A 222 12.16 6.31 8.91
C GLY A 222 11.74 5.29 9.98
N CYS A 223 12.17 5.50 11.21
CA CYS A 223 11.78 4.72 12.38
C CYS A 223 11.44 5.64 13.56
N ARG A 224 10.92 5.05 14.62
CA ARG A 224 10.63 5.80 15.85
C ARG A 224 11.86 5.92 16.72
N ARG A 225 12.65 4.85 16.83
CA ARG A 225 13.83 4.73 17.70
C ARG A 225 14.98 4.08 16.95
N GLU A 226 16.21 4.37 17.35
CA GLU A 226 17.39 3.73 16.75
C GLU A 226 17.38 2.21 16.93
N ALA A 227 16.90 1.72 18.08
CA ALA A 227 16.80 0.28 18.32
C ALA A 227 15.95 -0.46 17.26
N SER A 228 15.01 0.22 16.58
CA SER A 228 14.26 -0.36 15.46
C SER A 228 15.15 -0.70 14.26
N LEU A 229 16.36 -0.11 14.16
CA LEU A 229 17.33 -0.38 13.09
C LEU A 229 17.90 -1.80 13.20
N GLU A 230 18.05 -2.32 14.41
CA GLU A 230 18.67 -3.62 14.66
C GLU A 230 17.97 -4.76 13.92
N LEU A 231 16.66 -4.63 13.68
CA LEU A 231 15.90 -5.62 12.93
C LEU A 231 16.42 -5.80 11.49
N TYR A 232 16.89 -4.72 10.87
CA TYR A 232 17.24 -4.70 9.44
C TYR A 232 18.74 -4.63 9.18
N ARG A 233 19.56 -4.23 10.15
CA ARG A 233 21.03 -4.14 10.02
C ARG A 233 21.67 -5.41 9.46
N PRO A 234 21.31 -6.64 9.91
CA PRO A 234 21.89 -7.86 9.37
C PRO A 234 21.74 -8.02 7.87
N TYR A 235 20.78 -7.32 7.26
CA TYR A 235 20.49 -7.36 5.83
C TYR A 235 21.03 -6.12 5.09
N ILE A 236 20.92 -4.93 5.69
CA ILE A 236 21.31 -3.66 5.08
C ILE A 236 22.83 -3.50 5.05
N ASP A 237 23.52 -3.80 6.16
CA ASP A 237 24.95 -3.58 6.27
C ASP A 237 25.76 -4.37 5.21
N PRO A 238 25.45 -5.66 4.93
CA PRO A 238 26.08 -6.37 3.82
C PRO A 238 25.85 -5.70 2.48
N TYR A 239 24.65 -5.20 2.20
CA TYR A 239 24.35 -4.54 0.94
C TYR A 239 25.09 -3.21 0.74
N ILE A 240 25.34 -2.48 1.82
CA ILE A 240 26.20 -1.29 1.79
C ILE A 240 27.63 -1.69 1.45
N VAL A 241 28.18 -2.72 2.12
CA VAL A 241 29.53 -3.21 1.86
C VAL A 241 29.69 -3.76 0.44
N GLU A 242 28.68 -4.46 -0.09
CA GLU A 242 28.64 -4.97 -1.46
C GLU A 242 28.46 -3.86 -2.51
N GLY A 243 28.12 -2.64 -2.11
CA GLY A 243 27.82 -1.53 -3.01
C GLY A 243 26.47 -1.62 -3.73
N LYS A 244 25.55 -2.44 -3.23
CA LYS A 244 24.16 -2.48 -3.71
C LYS A 244 23.35 -1.27 -3.22
N ILE A 245 23.76 -0.69 -2.09
CA ILE A 245 23.25 0.58 -1.55
C ILE A 245 24.40 1.60 -1.64
N SER A 246 24.20 2.66 -2.41
CA SER A 246 25.19 3.73 -2.57
C SER A 246 25.12 4.77 -1.45
N THR A 247 23.93 5.01 -0.93
CA THR A 247 23.67 6.00 0.13
C THR A 247 22.58 5.48 1.06
N TYR A 248 22.80 5.63 2.36
CA TYR A 248 21.82 5.26 3.37
C TYR A 248 21.56 6.42 4.30
N TRP A 249 20.31 6.87 4.37
CA TRP A 249 19.85 7.92 5.26
C TRP A 249 18.79 7.41 6.22
N GLN A 250 18.89 7.87 7.46
CA GLN A 250 18.00 7.47 8.55
C GLN A 250 17.27 8.70 9.10
N ALA A 251 16.00 8.50 9.42
CA ALA A 251 15.19 9.48 10.12
C ALA A 251 14.61 8.84 11.39
N VAL A 252 14.97 9.37 12.55
CA VAL A 252 14.51 8.88 13.86
C VAL A 252 13.55 9.92 14.44
N SER A 253 12.27 9.52 14.65
CA SER A 253 11.20 10.46 14.94
C SER A 253 10.83 10.62 16.41
N ARG A 254 11.38 9.80 17.33
CA ARG A 254 11.07 9.84 18.76
C ARG A 254 12.27 9.86 19.70
N GLU A 255 13.47 10.02 19.14
CA GLU A 255 14.71 10.17 19.90
C GLU A 255 15.44 11.41 19.39
N GLY A 256 16.12 12.12 20.27
CA GLY A 256 16.82 13.36 19.95
C GLY A 256 15.91 14.43 19.35
N ASP A 257 16.42 15.15 18.37
CA ASP A 257 15.64 16.06 17.56
C ASP A 257 14.74 15.24 16.63
N LYS A 258 13.43 15.41 16.76
CA LYS A 258 12.44 14.70 15.96
C LYS A 258 12.72 14.93 14.48
N PHE A 259 13.17 13.87 13.80
CA PHE A 259 13.56 13.93 12.41
C PHE A 259 12.77 12.91 11.59
N TYR A 260 12.12 13.37 10.55
CA TYR A 260 11.26 12.55 9.71
C TYR A 260 11.86 12.39 8.31
N VAL A 261 11.31 11.46 7.54
CA VAL A 261 11.76 11.20 6.15
C VAL A 261 11.66 12.45 5.27
N GLN A 262 10.60 13.24 5.39
CA GLN A 262 10.45 14.47 4.63
C GLN A 262 11.52 15.52 4.98
N ASP A 263 12.06 15.51 6.20
CA ASP A 263 13.12 16.43 6.59
C ASP A 263 14.44 16.09 5.87
N ILE A 264 14.69 14.79 5.61
CA ILE A 264 15.79 14.35 4.73
C ILE A 264 15.59 14.90 3.32
N ILE A 265 14.37 14.81 2.78
CA ILE A 265 14.06 15.27 1.42
C ILE A 265 14.27 16.80 1.33
N HIS A 266 13.86 17.54 2.32
CA HIS A 266 14.12 19.00 2.38
C HIS A 266 15.62 19.29 2.43
N ARG A 267 16.36 18.62 3.32
CA ARG A 267 17.80 18.79 3.48
C ARG A 267 18.57 18.49 2.20
N GLU A 268 18.20 17.43 1.52
CA GLU A 268 18.84 16.95 0.29
C GLU A 268 18.04 17.35 -0.97
N GLY A 269 17.33 18.48 -0.93
CA GLY A 269 16.36 18.87 -1.97
C GLY A 269 16.93 18.92 -3.38
N SER A 270 18.15 19.45 -3.56
CA SER A 270 18.84 19.46 -4.86
C SER A 270 19.10 18.06 -5.41
N PHE A 271 19.48 17.10 -4.54
CA PHE A 271 19.66 15.70 -4.93
C PHE A 271 18.37 15.09 -5.49
N PHE A 272 17.25 15.24 -4.76
CA PHE A 272 15.97 14.70 -5.19
C PHE A 272 15.45 15.36 -6.48
N ALA A 273 15.60 16.67 -6.60
CA ALA A 273 15.18 17.40 -7.79
C ALA A 273 15.97 16.95 -9.02
N ASN A 274 17.30 16.91 -8.93
CA ASN A 274 18.16 16.46 -10.02
C ASN A 274 17.88 14.98 -10.41
N LEU A 275 17.76 14.10 -9.42
CA LEU A 275 17.43 12.69 -9.64
C LEU A 275 16.15 12.55 -10.50
N LEU A 276 15.08 13.28 -10.14
CA LEU A 276 13.82 13.21 -10.87
C LEU A 276 13.92 13.84 -12.27
N ALA A 277 14.65 14.95 -12.41
CA ALA A 277 14.91 15.59 -13.70
C ALA A 277 15.69 14.69 -14.67
N GLU A 278 16.57 13.85 -14.14
CA GLU A 278 17.40 12.88 -14.91
C GLU A 278 16.68 11.54 -15.17
N GLY A 279 15.40 11.43 -14.79
CA GLY A 279 14.61 10.20 -14.99
C GLY A 279 14.84 9.14 -13.94
N GLY A 280 15.40 9.50 -12.79
CA GLY A 280 15.48 8.62 -11.62
C GLY A 280 14.08 8.34 -11.05
N VAL A 281 13.98 7.30 -10.23
CA VAL A 281 12.71 6.83 -9.67
C VAL A 281 12.76 6.87 -8.15
N VAL A 282 11.73 7.45 -7.54
CA VAL A 282 11.49 7.40 -6.10
C VAL A 282 10.37 6.38 -5.81
N MET A 283 10.69 5.37 -5.03
CA MET A 283 9.76 4.34 -4.58
C MET A 283 9.45 4.53 -3.09
N ILE A 284 8.18 4.47 -2.73
CA ILE A 284 7.73 4.78 -1.37
C ILE A 284 6.89 3.62 -0.83
N CYS A 285 7.27 3.10 0.35
CA CYS A 285 6.49 2.06 1.03
C CYS A 285 6.40 2.36 2.54
N GLY A 286 5.18 2.43 3.06
CA GLY A 286 4.95 2.70 4.48
C GLY A 286 3.59 3.30 4.77
N SER A 287 3.49 4.15 5.80
CA SER A 287 2.22 4.74 6.21
C SER A 287 1.70 5.77 5.19
N MET A 288 0.37 5.87 5.07
CA MET A 288 -0.27 6.88 4.21
C MET A 288 0.10 8.32 4.59
N ALA A 289 0.33 8.57 5.90
CA ALA A 289 0.77 9.89 6.36
C ALA A 289 2.17 10.24 5.82
N MET A 290 3.11 9.28 5.85
CA MET A 290 4.43 9.46 5.26
C MET A 290 4.34 9.64 3.73
N LEU A 291 3.57 8.80 3.04
CA LEU A 291 3.39 8.91 1.59
C LEU A 291 2.94 10.31 1.18
N LYS A 292 1.95 10.86 1.89
CA LYS A 292 1.43 12.21 1.64
C LYS A 292 2.51 13.27 1.87
N ALA A 293 3.17 13.24 3.03
CA ALA A 293 4.21 14.20 3.37
C ALA A 293 5.39 14.14 2.39
N VAL A 294 5.87 12.94 2.05
CA VAL A 294 6.96 12.77 1.06
C VAL A 294 6.57 13.33 -0.30
N LYS A 295 5.35 13.06 -0.77
CA LYS A 295 4.88 13.57 -2.06
C LYS A 295 4.83 15.09 -2.09
N GLU A 296 4.23 15.71 -1.08
CA GLU A 296 4.14 17.18 -0.94
C GLU A 296 5.55 17.81 -0.92
N THR A 297 6.46 17.23 -0.12
CA THR A 297 7.84 17.73 -0.03
C THR A 297 8.64 17.57 -1.34
N LEU A 298 8.46 16.46 -2.06
CA LEU A 298 9.09 16.28 -3.38
C LEU A 298 8.59 17.31 -4.40
N GLU A 299 7.29 17.62 -4.41
CA GLU A 299 6.71 18.66 -5.25
C GLU A 299 7.33 20.04 -4.92
N GLU A 300 7.48 20.38 -3.64
CA GLU A 300 8.10 21.62 -3.17
C GLU A 300 9.57 21.76 -3.59
N VAL A 301 10.40 20.72 -3.34
CA VAL A 301 11.83 20.78 -3.67
C VAL A 301 12.06 20.78 -5.19
N CYS A 302 11.26 20.06 -5.97
CA CYS A 302 11.34 20.14 -7.43
C CYS A 302 10.97 21.53 -7.93
N HIS A 303 9.92 22.14 -7.39
CA HIS A 303 9.51 23.48 -7.76
C HIS A 303 10.58 24.54 -7.41
N PHE A 304 11.30 24.36 -6.32
CA PHE A 304 12.36 25.26 -5.87
C PHE A 304 13.65 25.13 -6.68
N HIS A 305 14.09 23.90 -6.96
CA HIS A 305 15.41 23.62 -7.53
C HIS A 305 15.44 23.50 -9.06
N LEU A 306 14.30 23.28 -9.74
CA LEU A 306 14.21 23.09 -11.19
C LEU A 306 13.64 24.31 -11.93
N ARG A 307 13.59 25.46 -11.27
CA ARG A 307 13.21 26.75 -11.90
C ARG A 307 14.44 27.40 -12.58
#